data_d4b6bd4c92464e61ef3b288e9fdba969
#
_entry.id   d4b6bd4c92464e61ef3b288e9fdba969
#
_cell.length_a   1.000
_cell.length_b   1.000
_cell.length_c   1.000
_cell.angle_alpha   90.00
_cell.angle_beta   90.00
_cell.angle_gamma   90.00
#
_symmetry.space_group_name_H-M   'P 1'
#
loop_
_entity.id
_entity.type
_entity.pdbx_description
1 polymer ?
#
loop_
_entity_poly.entity_id
_entity_poly.type
_entity_poly.pdbx_seq_one_letter_code
_entity_poly.pdbx_strand_id
1 'polypeptide(L)'
;AGFLHYSLNTTRPLKTPIGSFEFQLILGRMTRDSLQGFENNGLKRRDLSFNPKNRQYNGIILTYQPRFMKNVFFSVSRAFQNYEVPLPNAKFMNTYLPVLNNLFKNNYNDDTLSKDQILSFSTRWLMPKNHAEVYAEFGYNDAKQNLRDLWLDMAHSAAWVVGFRKLQPLRNNSFIEIHAEAIKMAQNPSYLMRSAGNWYEHGEVVEGFTNNN
;
A
#
# COMPACT_ATOMS: atom_id res chain seq x y z
N ALA A 1 14.93 -5.32 8.33
CA ALA A 1 15.28 -4.07 9.03
C ALA A 1 14.21 -3.01 8.76
N GLY A 2 13.87 -2.19 9.77
CA GLY A 2 12.93 -1.08 9.61
C GLY A 2 13.60 0.13 8.96
N PHE A 3 12.80 1.07 8.48
CA PHE A 3 13.29 2.36 7.98
C PHE A 3 12.96 3.49 8.97
N LEU A 4 13.74 4.57 8.94
CA LEU A 4 13.46 5.76 9.76
C LEU A 4 12.15 6.40 9.32
N HIS A 5 11.21 6.55 10.24
CA HIS A 5 9.92 7.17 9.95
C HIS A 5 9.36 7.95 11.13
N TYR A 6 8.49 8.89 10.80
CA TYR A 6 7.59 9.57 11.73
C TYR A 6 6.19 9.05 11.49
N SER A 7 5.44 8.79 12.56
CA SER A 7 4.03 8.43 12.46
C SER A 7 3.17 9.34 13.33
N LEU A 8 2.01 9.71 12.77
CA LEU A 8 0.94 10.41 13.49
C LEU A 8 -0.31 9.56 13.38
N ASN A 9 -0.84 9.11 14.51
CA ASN A 9 -2.00 8.23 14.54
C ASN A 9 -2.92 8.56 15.68
N THR A 10 -4.19 8.23 15.52
CA THR A 10 -5.16 8.28 16.62
C THR A 10 -4.81 7.23 17.66
N THR A 11 -4.78 7.60 18.92
CA THR A 11 -4.57 6.66 20.05
C THR A 11 -5.88 6.00 20.49
N ARG A 12 -7.00 6.60 20.13
CA ARG A 12 -8.36 6.08 20.37
C ARG A 12 -9.25 6.45 19.19
N PRO A 13 -10.22 5.61 18.82
CA PRO A 13 -11.17 5.94 17.77
C PRO A 13 -11.91 7.25 18.05
N LEU A 14 -11.98 8.13 17.03
CA LEU A 14 -12.78 9.35 17.05
C LEU A 14 -14.24 8.98 16.88
N LYS A 15 -15.02 9.12 17.95
CA LYS A 15 -16.45 8.80 17.93
C LYS A 15 -17.26 9.93 17.29
N THR A 16 -18.11 9.59 16.33
CA THR A 16 -19.03 10.49 15.66
C THR A 16 -20.46 9.93 15.69
N PRO A 17 -21.49 10.71 15.36
CA PRO A 17 -22.87 10.21 15.26
C PRO A 17 -23.05 9.06 14.27
N ILE A 18 -22.23 8.99 13.21
CA ILE A 18 -22.31 7.98 12.15
C ILE A 18 -21.44 6.74 12.42
N GLY A 19 -20.49 6.83 13.32
CA GLY A 19 -19.57 5.74 13.64
C GLY A 19 -18.26 6.24 14.24
N SER A 20 -17.22 5.42 14.21
CA SER A 20 -15.90 5.78 14.70
C SER A 20 -14.86 5.76 13.59
N PHE A 21 -13.90 6.67 13.70
CA PHE A 21 -12.80 6.83 12.73
C PHE A 21 -11.45 6.69 13.43
N GLU A 22 -10.54 6.05 12.74
CA GLU A 22 -9.12 6.01 13.10
C GLU A 22 -8.29 6.40 11.89
N PHE A 23 -7.18 7.08 12.10
CA PHE A 23 -6.25 7.39 11.03
C PHE A 23 -4.79 7.16 11.46
N GLN A 24 -3.96 6.88 10.49
CA GLN A 24 -2.52 6.81 10.63
C GLN A 24 -1.88 7.50 9.42
N LEU A 25 -0.92 8.39 9.69
CA LEU A 25 -0.04 9.00 8.70
C LEU A 25 1.38 8.53 8.98
N ILE A 26 2.09 8.07 7.97
CA ILE A 26 3.47 7.64 8.04
C ILE A 26 4.29 8.44 7.03
N LEU A 27 5.40 9.02 7.50
CA LEU A 27 6.37 9.73 6.68
C LEU A 27 7.73 9.09 6.94
N GLY A 28 8.31 8.46 5.93
CA GLY A 28 9.52 7.67 6.12
C GLY A 28 10.59 7.95 5.08
N ARG A 29 11.81 7.60 5.44
CA ARG A 29 12.98 7.65 4.58
C ARG A 29 13.61 6.27 4.53
N MET A 30 13.61 5.70 3.34
CA MET A 30 14.29 4.44 3.05
C MET A 30 15.70 4.76 2.53
N THR A 31 16.69 4.43 3.33
CA THR A 31 18.08 4.52 2.91
C THR A 31 18.40 3.34 2.02
N ARG A 32 19.22 3.61 1.01
CA ARG A 32 19.77 2.58 0.18
C ARG A 32 20.70 1.69 1.01
N ASP A 33 20.53 0.39 0.89
CA ASP A 33 21.51 -0.57 1.36
C ASP A 33 22.51 -0.84 0.21
N SER A 34 23.77 -0.46 0.41
CA SER A 34 24.86 -0.78 -0.50
C SER A 34 25.36 -2.19 -0.16
N LEU A 35 24.65 -3.21 -0.59
CA LEU A 35 25.17 -4.59 -0.54
C LEU A 35 26.35 -4.72 -1.51
N GLN A 36 27.53 -4.33 -1.07
CA GLN A 36 28.79 -4.49 -1.80
C GLN A 36 29.30 -5.94 -1.83
N GLY A 37 28.50 -6.93 -1.52
CA GLY A 37 28.95 -8.32 -1.36
C GLY A 37 28.61 -9.28 -2.51
N PHE A 38 27.75 -8.92 -3.41
CA PHE A 38 27.25 -9.85 -4.45
C PHE A 38 27.98 -9.83 -5.78
N GLU A 39 28.94 -8.93 -5.98
CA GLU A 39 29.73 -8.86 -7.22
C GLU A 39 30.68 -10.04 -7.42
N ASN A 40 31.00 -10.78 -6.37
CA ASN A 40 32.02 -11.83 -6.43
C ASN A 40 31.54 -13.22 -6.88
N ASN A 41 30.22 -13.42 -7.07
CA ASN A 41 29.67 -14.75 -7.40
C ASN A 41 29.13 -14.89 -8.83
N GLY A 42 29.55 -14.05 -9.77
CA GLY A 42 29.17 -14.20 -11.18
C GLY A 42 27.70 -13.87 -11.52
N LEU A 43 26.91 -13.52 -10.53
CA LEU A 43 25.56 -13.00 -10.73
C LEU A 43 25.68 -11.51 -11.10
N LYS A 44 25.82 -11.22 -12.39
CA LYS A 44 25.65 -9.86 -12.87
C LYS A 44 24.27 -9.39 -12.46
N ARG A 45 24.23 -8.48 -11.50
CA ARG A 45 23.04 -7.70 -11.22
C ARG A 45 22.60 -7.10 -12.56
N ARG A 46 21.38 -7.39 -12.99
CA ARG A 46 20.79 -6.73 -14.16
C ARG A 46 21.08 -5.25 -14.01
N ASP A 47 21.71 -4.63 -15.02
CA ASP A 47 22.01 -3.19 -15.03
C ASP A 47 20.71 -2.40 -15.04
N LEU A 48 20.06 -2.39 -13.90
CA LEU A 48 19.00 -1.45 -13.60
C LEU A 48 19.72 -0.13 -13.40
N SER A 49 19.32 0.89 -14.13
CA SER A 49 19.87 2.25 -14.03
C SER A 49 19.77 2.70 -12.57
N PHE A 50 20.90 2.56 -11.90
CA PHE A 50 20.98 2.62 -10.46
C PHE A 50 20.90 4.08 -10.01
N ASN A 51 19.75 4.46 -9.41
CA ASN A 51 19.61 5.79 -8.84
C ASN A 51 20.20 5.79 -7.41
N PRO A 52 21.28 6.56 -7.15
CA PRO A 52 21.96 6.58 -5.86
C PRO A 52 21.17 7.33 -4.77
N LYS A 53 19.99 7.87 -5.07
CA LYS A 53 19.20 8.68 -4.14
C LYS A 53 18.46 7.79 -3.16
N ASN A 54 18.25 8.31 -1.93
CA ASN A 54 17.34 7.71 -0.98
C ASN A 54 15.90 7.84 -1.49
N ARG A 55 15.01 7.00 -0.97
CA ARG A 55 13.59 7.04 -1.28
C ARG A 55 12.80 7.58 -0.09
N GLN A 56 11.77 8.32 -0.38
CA GLN A 56 10.76 8.74 0.59
C GLN A 56 9.57 7.79 0.51
N TYR A 57 9.04 7.43 1.65
CA TYR A 57 7.80 6.69 1.80
C TYR A 57 6.78 7.55 2.52
N ASN A 58 5.59 7.66 1.96
CA ASN A 58 4.46 8.37 2.55
C ASN A 58 3.24 7.48 2.51
N GLY A 59 2.59 7.29 3.64
CA GLY A 59 1.40 6.46 3.73
C GLY A 59 0.33 7.07 4.62
N ILE A 60 -0.93 6.91 4.22
CA ILE A 60 -2.09 7.24 5.05
C ILE A 60 -3.04 6.05 5.08
N ILE A 61 -3.58 5.78 6.26
CA ILE A 61 -4.63 4.80 6.46
C ILE A 61 -5.77 5.50 7.18
N LEU A 62 -6.98 5.39 6.65
CA LEU A 62 -8.21 5.83 7.26
C LEU A 62 -9.12 4.62 7.47
N THR A 63 -9.50 4.36 8.72
CA THR A 63 -10.41 3.27 9.08
C THR A 63 -11.72 3.83 9.62
N TYR A 64 -12.82 3.29 9.15
CA TYR A 64 -14.17 3.64 9.55
C TYR A 64 -14.93 2.42 10.06
N GLN A 65 -15.51 2.52 11.25
CA GLN A 65 -16.45 1.55 11.80
C GLN A 65 -17.83 2.18 11.86
N PRO A 66 -18.81 1.73 11.05
CA PRO A 66 -20.17 2.25 11.09
C PRO A 66 -20.85 1.96 12.44
N ARG A 67 -21.64 2.91 12.93
CA ARG A 67 -22.38 2.73 14.20
C ARG A 67 -23.39 1.58 14.14
N PHE A 68 -24.00 1.35 12.97
CA PHE A 68 -25.02 0.32 12.76
C PHE A 68 -24.44 -1.08 12.44
N MET A 69 -23.13 -1.17 12.10
CA MET A 69 -22.44 -2.42 11.80
C MET A 69 -21.34 -2.67 12.84
N LYS A 70 -21.73 -3.26 13.96
CA LYS A 70 -20.76 -3.58 15.01
C LYS A 70 -19.72 -4.58 14.51
N ASN A 71 -18.46 -4.31 14.83
CA ASN A 71 -17.32 -5.16 14.51
C ASN A 71 -16.99 -5.29 13.00
N VAL A 72 -17.57 -4.43 12.15
CA VAL A 72 -17.23 -4.32 10.74
C VAL A 72 -16.43 -3.03 10.55
N PHE A 73 -15.27 -3.15 9.89
CA PHE A 73 -14.35 -2.04 9.65
C PHE A 73 -14.10 -1.92 8.15
N PHE A 74 -14.12 -0.71 7.67
CA PHE A 74 -13.75 -0.36 6.31
C PHE A 74 -12.52 0.52 6.38
N SER A 75 -11.50 0.22 5.58
CA SER A 75 -10.30 1.03 5.55
C SER A 75 -9.93 1.41 4.12
N VAL A 76 -9.37 2.60 3.99
CA VAL A 76 -8.72 3.07 2.77
C VAL A 76 -7.26 3.33 3.13
N SER A 77 -6.34 2.76 2.38
CA SER A 77 -4.93 3.06 2.51
C SER A 77 -4.39 3.59 1.19
N ARG A 78 -3.49 4.56 1.29
CA ARG A 78 -2.80 5.13 0.14
C ARG A 78 -1.33 5.31 0.51
N ALA A 79 -0.46 4.77 -0.31
CA ALA A 79 0.98 4.87 -0.10
C ALA A 79 1.67 5.41 -1.35
N PHE A 80 2.70 6.20 -1.14
CA PHE A 80 3.58 6.71 -2.18
C PHE A 80 5.02 6.39 -1.86
N GLN A 81 5.77 6.13 -2.90
CA GLN A 81 7.20 6.03 -2.88
C GLN A 81 7.80 6.87 -4.02
N ASN A 82 8.81 7.64 -3.72
CA ASN A 82 9.54 8.46 -4.70
C ASN A 82 10.97 8.71 -4.25
N TYR A 83 11.85 9.05 -5.19
CA TYR A 83 13.19 9.49 -4.85
C TYR A 83 13.20 10.87 -4.18
N GLU A 84 14.14 11.07 -3.27
CA GLU A 84 14.35 12.38 -2.63
C GLU A 84 14.67 13.46 -3.65
N VAL A 85 13.96 14.58 -3.57
CA VAL A 85 14.22 15.78 -4.37
C VAL A 85 14.87 16.82 -3.48
N PRO A 86 16.04 17.39 -3.85
CA PRO A 86 16.68 18.44 -3.06
C PRO A 86 15.81 19.68 -2.92
N LEU A 87 15.75 20.26 -1.72
CA LEU A 87 15.30 21.64 -1.53
C LEU A 87 16.31 22.57 -2.21
N PRO A 88 15.91 23.66 -2.92
CA PRO A 88 14.62 24.35 -2.92
C PRO A 88 13.64 24.00 -4.05
N ASN A 89 13.97 23.02 -4.92
CA ASN A 89 13.17 22.71 -6.11
C ASN A 89 11.88 21.93 -5.82
N ALA A 90 11.67 21.56 -4.57
CA ALA A 90 10.54 20.75 -4.15
C ALA A 90 9.33 21.62 -3.77
N LYS A 91 8.19 21.41 -4.43
CA LYS A 91 6.90 21.87 -3.89
C LYS A 91 6.55 20.99 -2.71
N PHE A 92 6.60 21.50 -1.49
CA PHE A 92 6.50 20.76 -0.24
C PHE A 92 5.38 19.70 -0.25
N MET A 93 4.15 20.08 -0.56
CA MET A 93 3.01 19.16 -0.58
C MET A 93 3.18 18.04 -1.60
N ASN A 94 3.65 18.35 -2.79
CA ASN A 94 3.81 17.36 -3.87
C ASN A 94 4.97 16.39 -3.61
N THR A 95 5.97 16.84 -2.89
CA THR A 95 7.20 16.07 -2.66
C THR A 95 7.15 15.29 -1.36
N TYR A 96 6.70 15.93 -0.28
CA TYR A 96 6.77 15.34 1.07
C TYR A 96 5.42 14.80 1.58
N LEU A 97 4.30 15.25 1.02
CA LEU A 97 2.95 14.79 1.38
C LEU A 97 2.11 14.43 0.14
N PRO A 98 2.65 13.69 -0.84
CA PRO A 98 1.90 13.34 -2.04
C PRO A 98 0.63 12.54 -1.72
N VAL A 99 0.60 11.87 -0.58
CA VAL A 99 -0.54 11.09 -0.11
C VAL A 99 -1.82 11.94 0.11
N LEU A 100 -1.67 13.26 0.32
CA LEU A 100 -2.78 14.20 0.48
C LEU A 100 -3.22 14.86 -0.84
N ASN A 101 -2.50 14.61 -1.93
CA ASN A 101 -2.86 15.15 -3.24
C ASN A 101 -4.06 14.41 -3.84
N ASN A 102 -4.58 14.97 -4.96
CA ASN A 102 -5.72 14.39 -5.67
C ASN A 102 -5.57 12.89 -5.92
N LEU A 103 -6.68 12.16 -5.80
CA LEU A 103 -6.75 10.72 -6.05
C LEU A 103 -6.52 10.37 -7.52
N PHE A 104 -6.72 11.31 -8.44
CA PHE A 104 -6.61 11.13 -9.88
C PHE A 104 -5.48 11.98 -10.46
N LYS A 105 -4.83 11.49 -11.49
CA LYS A 105 -3.82 12.25 -12.25
C LYS A 105 -4.53 13.38 -13.01
N ASN A 106 -4.09 14.63 -12.85
CA ASN A 106 -4.68 15.75 -13.57
C ASN A 106 -4.24 15.81 -15.04
N ASN A 107 -3.03 15.35 -15.36
CA ASN A 107 -2.47 15.28 -16.72
C ASN A 107 -1.51 14.10 -16.87
N TYR A 108 -1.36 13.58 -18.09
CA TYR A 108 -0.40 12.52 -18.44
C TYR A 108 1.06 12.89 -18.13
N ASN A 109 1.39 14.19 -18.13
CA ASN A 109 2.74 14.71 -17.91
C ASN A 109 2.99 15.20 -16.48
N ASP A 110 2.06 15.01 -15.55
CA ASP A 110 2.20 15.49 -14.16
C ASP A 110 3.12 14.61 -13.30
N ASP A 111 3.68 13.56 -13.88
CA ASP A 111 4.56 12.61 -13.19
C ASP A 111 6.04 13.04 -13.19
N THR A 112 6.26 14.37 -13.06
CA THR A 112 7.62 14.96 -13.00
C THR A 112 8.47 14.47 -11.83
N LEU A 113 7.90 13.71 -10.89
CA LEU A 113 8.56 13.22 -9.68
C LEU A 113 8.68 11.69 -9.62
N SER A 114 8.36 10.98 -10.70
CA SER A 114 8.54 9.51 -10.75
C SER A 114 8.04 8.83 -9.48
N LYS A 115 6.72 8.93 -9.23
CA LYS A 115 6.09 8.42 -8.02
C LYS A 115 5.44 7.08 -8.27
N ASP A 116 5.77 6.12 -7.47
CA ASP A 116 5.04 4.87 -7.34
C ASP A 116 3.92 5.01 -6.31
N GLN A 117 2.71 4.55 -6.61
CA GLN A 117 1.55 4.66 -5.74
C GLN A 117 0.82 3.35 -5.61
N ILE A 118 0.44 3.01 -4.39
CA ILE A 118 -0.53 1.96 -4.10
C ILE A 118 -1.75 2.58 -3.40
N LEU A 119 -2.94 2.22 -3.87
CA LEU A 119 -4.21 2.54 -3.24
C LEU A 119 -4.93 1.24 -2.92
N SER A 120 -5.37 1.04 -1.67
CA SER A 120 -6.17 -0.12 -1.31
C SER A 120 -7.42 0.23 -0.50
N PHE A 121 -8.42 -0.64 -0.64
CA PHE A 121 -9.67 -0.64 0.11
C PHE A 121 -9.77 -1.98 0.81
N SER A 122 -9.95 -1.95 2.12
CA SER A 122 -10.11 -3.18 2.89
C SER A 122 -11.37 -3.19 3.73
N THR A 123 -11.88 -4.36 3.97
CA THR A 123 -12.95 -4.62 4.92
C THR A 123 -12.56 -5.76 5.85
N ARG A 124 -12.93 -5.63 7.10
CA ARG A 124 -12.68 -6.63 8.15
C ARG A 124 -13.90 -6.79 9.02
N TRP A 125 -14.36 -8.01 9.15
CA TRP A 125 -15.45 -8.36 10.04
C TRP A 125 -14.95 -9.24 11.19
N LEU A 126 -15.02 -8.72 12.40
CA LEU A 126 -14.67 -9.44 13.62
C LEU A 126 -15.89 -10.13 14.17
N MET A 127 -15.76 -11.38 14.53
CA MET A 127 -16.77 -12.21 15.21
C MET A 127 -16.24 -12.65 16.59
N PRO A 128 -16.22 -11.74 17.61
CA PRO A 128 -15.56 -12.00 18.88
C PRO A 128 -16.09 -13.23 19.62
N LYS A 129 -17.41 -13.47 19.54
CA LYS A 129 -18.07 -14.63 20.18
C LYS A 129 -17.62 -15.96 19.57
N ASN A 130 -17.25 -15.95 18.30
CA ASN A 130 -16.81 -17.14 17.56
C ASN A 130 -15.29 -17.22 17.47
N HIS A 131 -14.57 -16.26 18.06
CA HIS A 131 -13.11 -16.13 17.94
C HIS A 131 -12.64 -16.19 16.48
N ALA A 132 -13.37 -15.51 15.59
CA ALA A 132 -13.11 -15.56 14.15
C ALA A 132 -13.12 -14.17 13.54
N GLU A 133 -12.45 -14.05 12.38
CA GLU A 133 -12.51 -12.87 11.53
C GLU A 133 -12.51 -13.28 10.06
N VAL A 134 -13.15 -12.46 9.26
CA VAL A 134 -13.07 -12.49 7.79
C VAL A 134 -12.59 -11.12 7.33
N TYR A 135 -11.71 -11.10 6.35
CA TYR A 135 -11.23 -9.85 5.77
C TYR A 135 -11.08 -9.99 4.25
N ALA A 136 -11.17 -8.86 3.59
CA ALA A 136 -10.88 -8.73 2.19
C ALA A 136 -10.17 -7.40 1.94
N GLU A 137 -9.25 -7.39 1.00
CA GLU A 137 -8.57 -6.20 0.52
C GLU A 137 -8.56 -6.19 -1.01
N PHE A 138 -8.78 -5.03 -1.58
CA PHE A 138 -8.70 -4.80 -3.00
C PHE A 138 -7.82 -3.58 -3.25
N GLY A 139 -6.77 -3.77 -4.02
CA GLY A 139 -5.75 -2.75 -4.24
C GLY A 139 -5.49 -2.48 -5.71
N TYR A 140 -5.03 -1.27 -5.98
CA TYR A 140 -4.51 -0.82 -7.27
C TYR A 140 -3.03 -0.48 -7.14
N ASN A 141 -2.24 -1.00 -8.07
CA ASN A 141 -0.90 -0.51 -8.33
C ASN A 141 -1.02 0.63 -9.34
N ASP A 142 -0.50 1.81 -8.97
CA ASP A 142 -0.61 3.06 -9.67
C ASP A 142 -2.01 3.74 -9.64
N ALA A 143 -2.05 5.03 -9.93
CA ALA A 143 -3.28 5.82 -9.90
C ALA A 143 -4.09 5.65 -11.18
N LYS A 144 -5.40 5.46 -11.05
CA LYS A 144 -6.32 5.60 -12.17
C LYS A 144 -6.40 7.06 -12.62
N GLN A 145 -6.54 7.29 -13.93
CA GLN A 145 -6.57 8.65 -14.48
C GLN A 145 -7.82 9.42 -14.06
N ASN A 146 -8.95 8.73 -14.02
CA ASN A 146 -10.24 9.31 -13.66
C ASN A 146 -11.26 8.23 -13.31
N LEU A 147 -12.46 8.64 -12.88
CA LEU A 147 -13.55 7.71 -12.54
C LEU A 147 -13.98 6.84 -13.73
N ARG A 148 -13.95 7.36 -14.94
CA ARG A 148 -14.30 6.59 -16.15
C ARG A 148 -13.31 5.45 -16.37
N ASP A 149 -12.03 5.70 -16.22
CA ASP A 149 -10.96 4.70 -16.30
C ASP A 149 -11.12 3.61 -15.23
N LEU A 150 -11.51 4.01 -14.03
CA LEU A 150 -11.83 3.09 -12.95
C LEU A 150 -12.98 2.15 -13.29
N TRP A 151 -14.06 2.66 -13.92
CA TRP A 151 -15.22 1.86 -14.26
C TRP A 151 -15.03 0.99 -15.50
N LEU A 152 -14.30 1.47 -16.51
CA LEU A 152 -14.09 0.75 -17.76
C LEU A 152 -13.16 -0.44 -17.64
N ASP A 153 -12.12 -0.34 -16.79
CA ASP A 153 -11.14 -1.42 -16.57
C ASP A 153 -10.77 -1.52 -15.10
N MET A 154 -11.73 -1.96 -14.30
CA MET A 154 -11.56 -2.11 -12.85
C MET A 154 -10.47 -3.12 -12.49
N ALA A 155 -10.24 -4.13 -13.34
CA ALA A 155 -9.28 -5.20 -13.08
C ALA A 155 -7.84 -4.84 -13.51
N HIS A 156 -7.64 -3.73 -14.23
CA HIS A 156 -6.31 -3.29 -14.66
C HIS A 156 -5.47 -2.85 -13.46
N SER A 157 -4.27 -3.40 -13.31
CA SER A 157 -3.36 -3.16 -12.17
C SER A 157 -3.99 -3.46 -10.80
N ALA A 158 -5.02 -4.32 -10.76
CA ALA A 158 -5.70 -4.67 -9.53
C ALA A 158 -5.15 -5.96 -8.89
N ALA A 159 -5.14 -5.98 -7.57
CA ALA A 159 -4.93 -7.19 -6.78
C ALA A 159 -6.01 -7.31 -5.73
N TRP A 160 -6.25 -8.52 -5.26
CA TRP A 160 -7.14 -8.74 -4.13
C TRP A 160 -6.64 -9.85 -3.22
N VAL A 161 -7.01 -9.71 -1.97
CA VAL A 161 -6.79 -10.68 -0.89
C VAL A 161 -8.12 -10.93 -0.21
N VAL A 162 -8.43 -12.19 0.06
CA VAL A 162 -9.55 -12.59 0.92
C VAL A 162 -9.01 -13.59 1.94
N GLY A 163 -9.31 -13.35 3.21
CA GLY A 163 -8.82 -14.20 4.27
C GLY A 163 -9.84 -14.49 5.36
N PHE A 164 -9.61 -15.59 6.02
CA PHE A 164 -10.37 -16.06 7.18
C PHE A 164 -9.39 -16.51 8.26
N ARG A 165 -9.67 -16.13 9.50
CA ARG A 165 -8.90 -16.57 10.66
C ARG A 165 -9.85 -16.99 11.78
N LYS A 166 -9.56 -18.09 12.44
CA LYS A 166 -10.33 -18.59 13.58
C LYS A 166 -9.39 -19.14 14.64
N LEU A 167 -9.68 -18.78 15.90
CA LEU A 167 -9.07 -19.39 17.07
C LEU A 167 -10.08 -20.37 17.68
N GLN A 168 -9.72 -21.64 17.72
CA GLN A 168 -10.51 -22.68 18.37
C GLN A 168 -9.93 -22.99 19.75
N PRO A 169 -10.59 -22.60 20.85
CA PRO A 169 -10.15 -22.97 22.19
C PRO A 169 -10.17 -24.48 22.38
N LEU A 170 -9.14 -24.99 23.05
CA LEU A 170 -9.00 -26.38 23.47
C LEU A 170 -9.01 -26.43 25.02
N ARG A 171 -8.96 -27.67 25.56
CA ARG A 171 -8.74 -27.88 27.00
C ARG A 171 -7.33 -27.39 27.39
N ASN A 172 -7.13 -27.05 28.67
CA ASN A 172 -5.85 -26.63 29.25
C ASN A 172 -5.30 -25.31 28.73
N ASN A 173 -6.17 -24.32 28.51
CA ASN A 173 -5.76 -22.99 28.01
C ASN A 173 -4.97 -23.00 26.69
N SER A 174 -5.06 -24.07 25.93
CA SER A 174 -4.50 -24.18 24.58
C SER A 174 -5.54 -23.76 23.54
N PHE A 175 -5.08 -23.37 22.34
CA PHE A 175 -5.96 -23.10 21.21
C PHE A 175 -5.28 -23.52 19.89
N ILE A 176 -6.12 -23.81 18.89
CA ILE A 176 -5.69 -24.00 17.51
C ILE A 176 -6.06 -22.73 16.74
N GLU A 177 -5.11 -22.18 16.00
CA GLU A 177 -5.37 -21.14 15.01
C GLU A 177 -5.52 -21.76 13.63
N ILE A 178 -6.63 -21.45 12.97
CA ILE A 178 -6.87 -21.79 11.57
C ILE A 178 -6.85 -20.50 10.77
N HIS A 179 -5.97 -20.42 9.81
CA HIS A 179 -5.84 -19.28 8.91
C HIS A 179 -5.86 -19.77 7.46
N ALA A 180 -6.68 -19.15 6.63
CA ALA A 180 -6.74 -19.39 5.20
C ALA A 180 -6.78 -18.05 4.47
N GLU A 181 -5.99 -17.92 3.41
CA GLU A 181 -5.90 -16.71 2.61
C GLU A 181 -5.80 -17.07 1.13
N ALA A 182 -6.51 -16.34 0.29
CA ALA A 182 -6.41 -16.39 -1.15
C ALA A 182 -6.00 -15.01 -1.69
N ILE A 183 -4.97 -14.98 -2.52
CA ILE A 183 -4.38 -13.76 -3.08
C ILE A 183 -4.37 -13.88 -4.60
N LYS A 184 -4.76 -12.80 -5.29
CA LYS A 184 -4.58 -12.66 -6.73
C LYS A 184 -3.89 -11.34 -7.05
N MET A 185 -2.71 -11.44 -7.64
CA MET A 185 -1.90 -10.30 -8.12
C MET A 185 -1.58 -10.44 -9.62
N ALA A 186 -2.29 -11.32 -10.33
CA ALA A 186 -2.08 -11.55 -11.75
C ALA A 186 -2.51 -10.32 -12.58
N GLN A 187 -1.70 -9.97 -13.56
CA GLN A 187 -2.06 -8.95 -14.53
C GLN A 187 -3.30 -9.37 -15.33
N ASN A 188 -4.20 -8.43 -15.58
CA ASN A 188 -5.33 -8.64 -16.48
C ASN A 188 -4.83 -8.70 -17.94
N PRO A 189 -5.42 -9.52 -18.83
CA PRO A 189 -5.10 -9.53 -20.25
C PRO A 189 -5.13 -8.17 -20.95
N SER A 190 -5.82 -7.17 -20.40
CA SER A 190 -5.78 -5.79 -20.88
C SER A 190 -4.38 -5.16 -20.88
N TYR A 191 -3.38 -5.75 -20.22
CA TYR A 191 -1.99 -5.29 -20.26
C TYR A 191 -1.40 -5.29 -21.68
N LEU A 192 -1.94 -6.11 -22.57
CA LEU A 192 -1.55 -6.16 -23.99
C LEU A 192 -1.94 -4.88 -24.75
N MET A 193 -3.00 -4.21 -24.29
CA MET A 193 -3.52 -2.97 -24.90
C MET A 193 -3.01 -1.73 -24.17
N ARG A 194 -2.76 -1.85 -22.87
CA ARG A 194 -2.33 -0.79 -21.97
C ARG A 194 -1.36 -1.37 -20.95
N SER A 195 -0.14 -0.84 -20.87
CA SER A 195 0.83 -1.33 -19.90
C SER A 195 0.28 -1.23 -18.48
N ALA A 196 0.40 -2.33 -17.74
CA ALA A 196 0.12 -2.37 -16.31
C ALA A 196 1.45 -2.53 -15.57
N GLY A 197 1.65 -1.72 -14.53
CA GLY A 197 2.81 -1.84 -13.66
C GLY A 197 2.86 -3.21 -12.97
N ASN A 198 4.06 -3.69 -12.72
CA ASN A 198 4.29 -4.85 -11.87
C ASN A 198 4.14 -4.44 -10.40
N TRP A 199 3.59 -5.31 -9.55
CA TRP A 199 3.45 -5.05 -8.11
C TRP A 199 4.79 -4.94 -7.37
N TYR A 200 5.86 -5.48 -7.93
CA TYR A 200 7.18 -5.55 -7.32
C TYR A 200 8.19 -4.59 -7.93
N GLU A 201 7.89 -4.02 -9.10
CA GLU A 201 8.77 -3.12 -9.83
C GLU A 201 7.96 -1.95 -10.37
N HIS A 202 8.55 -0.76 -10.32
CA HIS A 202 8.01 0.44 -10.96
C HIS A 202 9.03 0.95 -11.98
N GLY A 203 8.57 1.37 -13.16
CA GLY A 203 9.46 1.76 -14.26
C GLY A 203 10.46 2.88 -13.90
N GLU A 204 10.06 3.74 -12.98
CA GLU A 204 10.84 4.90 -12.55
C GLU A 204 11.42 4.76 -11.13
N VAL A 205 10.71 4.06 -10.24
CA VAL A 205 11.19 3.65 -8.92
C VAL A 205 11.48 2.15 -8.99
N VAL A 206 12.64 1.81 -9.50
CA VAL A 206 13.04 0.46 -9.94
C VAL A 206 12.74 -0.67 -8.94
N GLU A 207 12.66 -0.37 -7.67
CA GLU A 207 12.52 -1.36 -6.59
C GLU A 207 11.08 -1.53 -6.07
N GLY A 208 10.12 -0.74 -6.58
CA GLY A 208 8.74 -0.79 -6.14
C GLY A 208 8.58 -0.65 -4.62
N PHE A 209 7.52 -1.22 -4.05
CA PHE A 209 7.27 -1.24 -2.59
C PHE A 209 7.97 -2.40 -1.87
N THR A 210 9.00 -2.96 -2.44
CA THR A 210 9.79 -4.01 -1.80
C THR A 210 10.85 -3.40 -0.87
N ASN A 211 10.95 -3.94 0.34
CA ASN A 211 12.17 -3.77 1.13
C ASN A 211 13.23 -4.69 0.52
N ASN A 212 14.29 -4.11 -0.03
CA ASN A 212 15.45 -4.89 -0.41
C ASN A 212 16.09 -5.51 0.85
N ASN A 213 15.75 -6.74 1.12
CA ASN A 213 16.48 -7.63 2.00
C ASN A 213 17.23 -8.66 1.15
#